data_437afd37a0442d5173995bfb8cb24463
#
_entry.id   437afd37a0442d5173995bfb8cb24463
#
_cell.length_a   1.000
_cell.length_b   1.000
_cell.length_c   1.000
_cell.angle_alpha   90.00
_cell.angle_beta   90.00
_cell.angle_gamma   90.00
#
_symmetry.space_group_name_H-M   'P 1'
#
loop_
_entity.id
_entity.type
_entity.pdbx_description
1 polymer ?
#
loop_
_entity_poly.entity_id
_entity_poly.type
_entity_poly.pdbx_seq_one_letter_code
_entity_poly.pdbx_strand_id
1 'polypeptide(L)'
;MFTNLIKKLKRSKGASLAEFAVVTAMMGTMATVAAPKFSGVGAGAEKQKTSSNMDMIAQAASNFYNMTATEEKKGRFPGQDKYTNPVGTYGAIGSSLAEIEAAKDAIEADLESFDGYTSAVGAGFVSVFGLQNEDAPILPANVSSHNVAADDDGLYIGANEWMQSFGGEAIASPFQDGHYIYAVVPGMGAEAPTLYIADLVNPSAYNTSYKP
;
A
#
# COMPACT_ATOMS: atom_id res chain seq x y z
N MET A 1 -41.19 -28.79 56.72
CA MET A 1 -41.14 -28.85 55.24
C MET A 1 -40.35 -27.72 54.64
N PHE A 2 -40.40 -26.51 55.14
CA PHE A 2 -39.69 -25.31 54.64
C PHE A 2 -38.15 -25.35 54.77
N THR A 3 -37.62 -25.97 55.83
CA THR A 3 -36.18 -26.06 56.09
C THR A 3 -35.39 -26.89 55.03
N ASN A 4 -36.05 -27.88 54.42
CA ASN A 4 -35.44 -28.70 53.37
C ASN A 4 -35.41 -27.99 52.01
N LEU A 5 -36.34 -27.07 51.74
CA LEU A 5 -36.38 -26.27 50.53
C LEU A 5 -35.26 -25.22 50.53
N ILE A 6 -35.03 -24.56 51.67
CA ILE A 6 -33.93 -23.57 51.81
C ILE A 6 -32.56 -24.19 51.69
N LYS A 7 -32.37 -25.42 52.18
CA LYS A 7 -31.10 -26.19 51.96
C LYS A 7 -30.87 -26.56 50.51
N LYS A 8 -31.93 -26.92 49.75
CA LYS A 8 -31.83 -27.23 48.32
C LYS A 8 -31.50 -25.97 47.47
N LEU A 9 -32.13 -24.83 47.80
CA LEU A 9 -31.87 -23.56 47.14
C LEU A 9 -30.46 -23.00 47.39
N LYS A 10 -29.93 -23.16 48.61
CA LYS A 10 -28.53 -22.80 48.92
C LYS A 10 -27.52 -23.65 48.17
N ARG A 11 -27.83 -24.95 47.97
CA ARG A 11 -26.94 -25.87 47.28
C ARG A 11 -26.89 -25.65 45.77
N SER A 12 -28.01 -25.22 45.15
CA SER A 12 -28.06 -24.91 43.71
C SER A 12 -27.35 -23.59 43.38
N LYS A 13 -27.42 -22.58 44.28
CA LYS A 13 -26.71 -21.31 44.06
C LYS A 13 -25.18 -21.42 44.16
N GLY A 14 -24.67 -22.32 45.02
CA GLY A 14 -23.24 -22.53 45.17
C GLY A 14 -22.62 -23.30 43.97
N ALA A 15 -23.37 -24.27 43.42
CA ALA A 15 -22.94 -25.00 42.26
C ALA A 15 -22.84 -24.09 40.99
N SER A 16 -23.85 -23.24 40.79
CA SER A 16 -23.88 -22.29 39.67
C SER A 16 -22.74 -21.26 39.72
N LEU A 17 -22.35 -20.78 40.91
CA LEU A 17 -21.22 -19.85 41.07
C LEU A 17 -19.88 -20.53 40.82
N ALA A 18 -19.72 -21.79 41.26
CA ALA A 18 -18.51 -22.57 41.02
C ALA A 18 -18.36 -22.90 39.51
N GLU A 19 -19.44 -23.31 38.86
CA GLU A 19 -19.47 -23.56 37.42
C GLU A 19 -19.15 -22.31 36.61
N PHE A 20 -19.73 -21.16 36.99
CA PHE A 20 -19.43 -19.89 36.35
C PHE A 20 -17.94 -19.49 36.52
N ALA A 21 -17.38 -19.67 37.73
CA ALA A 21 -15.98 -19.38 38.00
C ALA A 21 -15.03 -20.27 37.15
N VAL A 22 -15.35 -21.57 36.99
CA VAL A 22 -14.59 -22.49 36.18
C VAL A 22 -14.66 -22.11 34.69
N VAL A 23 -15.85 -21.78 34.19
CA VAL A 23 -16.01 -21.34 32.78
C VAL A 23 -15.24 -20.04 32.51
N THR A 24 -15.31 -19.07 33.43
CA THR A 24 -14.59 -17.81 33.33
C THR A 24 -13.07 -18.01 33.36
N ALA A 25 -12.56 -18.90 34.20
CA ALA A 25 -11.17 -19.27 34.29
C ALA A 25 -10.71 -19.97 32.98
N MET A 26 -11.51 -20.89 32.43
CA MET A 26 -11.22 -21.55 31.15
C MET A 26 -11.23 -20.55 29.97
N MET A 27 -12.18 -19.62 29.95
CA MET A 27 -12.18 -18.55 28.94
C MET A 27 -10.95 -17.65 29.05
N GLY A 28 -10.52 -17.32 30.27
CA GLY A 28 -9.29 -16.55 30.51
C GLY A 28 -8.04 -17.27 30.01
N THR A 29 -7.92 -18.57 30.27
CA THR A 29 -6.76 -19.36 29.77
C THR A 29 -6.81 -19.54 28.27
N MET A 30 -7.98 -19.73 27.65
CA MET A 30 -8.11 -19.78 26.19
C MET A 30 -7.74 -18.45 25.53
N ALA A 31 -8.16 -17.32 26.09
CA ALA A 31 -7.82 -16.00 25.57
C ALA A 31 -6.30 -15.74 25.59
N THR A 32 -5.61 -16.11 26.66
CA THR A 32 -4.15 -15.90 26.77
C THR A 32 -3.32 -16.80 25.86
N VAL A 33 -3.81 -18.00 25.51
CA VAL A 33 -3.12 -18.94 24.61
C VAL A 33 -3.46 -18.67 23.14
N ALA A 34 -4.68 -18.21 22.86
CA ALA A 34 -5.14 -17.97 21.51
C ALA A 34 -4.68 -16.61 20.94
N ALA A 35 -4.65 -15.55 21.75
CA ALA A 35 -4.30 -14.20 21.31
C ALA A 35 -2.95 -14.11 20.56
N PRO A 36 -1.82 -14.68 21.04
CA PRO A 36 -0.57 -14.59 20.31
C PRO A 36 -0.56 -15.44 19.01
N LYS A 37 -1.38 -16.50 18.93
CA LYS A 37 -1.49 -17.30 17.70
C LYS A 37 -2.31 -16.58 16.63
N PHE A 38 -3.34 -15.85 17.04
CA PHE A 38 -4.16 -15.07 16.12
C PHE A 38 -3.43 -13.82 15.61
N SER A 39 -2.59 -13.17 16.42
CA SER A 39 -1.77 -12.04 15.95
C SER A 39 -0.76 -12.46 14.88
N GLY A 40 -0.13 -13.62 15.03
CA GLY A 40 0.80 -14.15 14.01
C GLY A 40 0.11 -14.54 12.69
N VAL A 41 -1.12 -15.04 12.76
CA VAL A 41 -1.94 -15.36 11.57
C VAL A 41 -2.38 -14.08 10.87
N GLY A 42 -2.77 -13.04 11.62
CA GLY A 42 -3.13 -11.72 11.09
C GLY A 42 -1.97 -11.09 10.32
N ALA A 43 -0.80 -11.00 10.93
CA ALA A 43 0.40 -10.45 10.28
C ALA A 43 0.80 -11.24 9.01
N GLY A 44 0.62 -12.55 8.99
CA GLY A 44 0.86 -13.37 7.80
C GLY A 44 -0.14 -13.09 6.67
N ALA A 45 -1.42 -12.89 7.01
CA ALA A 45 -2.47 -12.57 6.06
C ALA A 45 -2.30 -11.15 5.47
N GLU A 46 -1.90 -10.17 6.28
CA GLU A 46 -1.58 -8.81 5.83
C GLU A 46 -0.42 -8.82 4.84
N LYS A 47 0.66 -9.53 5.14
CA LYS A 47 1.81 -9.71 4.24
C LYS A 47 1.42 -10.29 2.89
N GLN A 48 0.66 -11.39 2.91
CA GLN A 48 0.21 -12.04 1.69
C GLN A 48 -0.72 -11.16 0.88
N LYS A 49 -1.63 -10.42 1.53
CA LYS A 49 -2.54 -9.50 0.87
C LYS A 49 -1.78 -8.32 0.23
N THR A 50 -0.79 -7.74 0.94
CA THR A 50 0.05 -6.65 0.40
C THR A 50 0.81 -7.11 -0.83
N SER A 51 1.49 -8.26 -0.77
CA SER A 51 2.19 -8.83 -1.92
C SER A 51 1.24 -9.05 -3.11
N SER A 52 0.08 -9.64 -2.88
CA SER A 52 -0.92 -9.86 -3.93
C SER A 52 -1.46 -8.55 -4.52
N ASN A 53 -1.67 -7.52 -3.70
CA ASN A 53 -2.11 -6.22 -4.16
C ASN A 53 -1.03 -5.54 -5.03
N MET A 54 0.24 -5.64 -4.63
CA MET A 54 1.35 -5.09 -5.41
C MET A 54 1.51 -5.80 -6.75
N ASP A 55 1.35 -7.12 -6.80
CA ASP A 55 1.33 -7.88 -8.05
C ASP A 55 0.17 -7.43 -8.97
N MET A 56 -1.01 -7.18 -8.41
CA MET A 56 -2.15 -6.64 -9.17
C MET A 56 -1.86 -5.24 -9.71
N ILE A 57 -1.24 -4.37 -8.93
CA ILE A 57 -0.87 -3.01 -9.36
C ILE A 57 0.19 -3.10 -10.48
N ALA A 58 1.20 -3.94 -10.33
CA ALA A 58 2.23 -4.15 -11.36
C ALA A 58 1.63 -4.71 -12.68
N GLN A 59 0.66 -5.63 -12.56
CA GLN A 59 -0.03 -6.18 -13.73
C GLN A 59 -0.93 -5.14 -14.41
N ALA A 60 -1.63 -4.31 -13.64
CA ALA A 60 -2.40 -3.18 -14.17
C ALA A 60 -1.51 -2.17 -14.90
N ALA A 61 -0.33 -1.87 -14.33
CA ALA A 61 0.69 -1.03 -14.97
C ALA A 61 1.15 -1.61 -16.31
N SER A 62 1.42 -2.92 -16.35
CA SER A 62 1.80 -3.61 -17.60
C SER A 62 0.71 -3.50 -18.66
N ASN A 63 -0.54 -3.71 -18.29
CA ASN A 63 -1.67 -3.59 -19.21
C ASN A 63 -1.84 -2.16 -19.73
N PHE A 64 -1.75 -1.17 -18.84
CA PHE A 64 -1.82 0.25 -19.20
C PHE A 64 -0.66 0.64 -20.14
N TYR A 65 0.57 0.20 -19.84
CA TYR A 65 1.72 0.43 -20.70
C TYR A 65 1.53 -0.12 -22.12
N ASN A 66 1.02 -1.35 -22.23
CA ASN A 66 0.77 -1.98 -23.53
C ASN A 66 -0.35 -1.28 -24.31
N MET A 67 -1.39 -0.81 -23.61
CA MET A 67 -2.48 -0.03 -24.19
C MET A 67 -1.93 1.29 -24.77
N THR A 68 -1.19 2.07 -23.97
CA THR A 68 -0.61 3.34 -24.41
C THR A 68 0.46 3.14 -25.50
N ALA A 69 1.24 2.06 -25.44
CA ALA A 69 2.19 1.71 -26.49
C ALA A 69 1.50 1.47 -27.84
N THR A 70 0.29 0.93 -27.84
CA THR A 70 -0.51 0.71 -29.05
C THR A 70 -1.15 2.00 -29.57
N GLU A 71 -1.70 2.80 -28.68
CA GLU A 71 -2.43 4.03 -29.00
C GLU A 71 -1.48 5.21 -29.31
N GLU A 72 -0.49 5.43 -28.46
CA GLU A 72 0.41 6.58 -28.48
C GLU A 72 1.76 6.28 -29.18
N LYS A 73 1.99 5.02 -29.63
CA LYS A 73 3.25 4.53 -30.25
C LYS A 73 4.44 4.43 -29.28
N LYS A 74 4.29 4.87 -28.06
CA LYS A 74 5.25 4.75 -26.96
C LYS A 74 4.50 4.47 -25.67
N GLY A 75 4.85 3.38 -25.00
CA GLY A 75 4.24 3.02 -23.74
C GLY A 75 4.63 3.99 -22.61
N ARG A 76 3.68 4.35 -21.80
CA ARG A 76 3.86 5.14 -20.59
C ARG A 76 3.09 4.50 -19.40
N PHE A 77 3.45 4.86 -18.20
CA PHE A 77 2.74 4.47 -16.99
C PHE A 77 1.71 5.52 -16.58
N PRO A 78 0.72 5.16 -15.75
CA PRO A 78 -0.24 6.13 -15.24
C PRO A 78 0.45 7.31 -14.55
N GLY A 79 -0.05 8.51 -14.77
CA GLY A 79 0.51 9.76 -14.25
C GLY A 79 1.65 10.35 -15.06
N GLN A 80 2.22 9.65 -16.05
CA GLN A 80 3.16 10.25 -16.99
C GLN A 80 2.41 11.02 -18.08
N ASP A 81 2.85 12.23 -18.43
CA ASP A 81 2.41 12.91 -19.64
C ASP A 81 2.99 12.25 -20.89
N LYS A 82 4.26 11.86 -20.83
CA LYS A 82 4.98 11.14 -21.89
C LYS A 82 5.93 10.10 -21.27
N TYR A 83 6.31 9.09 -22.04
CA TYR A 83 7.26 8.06 -21.59
C TYR A 83 8.62 8.63 -21.13
N THR A 84 8.98 9.86 -21.57
CA THR A 84 10.20 10.58 -21.18
C THR A 84 10.03 11.46 -19.94
N ASN A 85 8.83 11.50 -19.35
CA ASN A 85 8.57 12.29 -18.16
C ASN A 85 8.62 11.38 -16.94
N PRO A 86 9.27 11.78 -15.84
CA PRO A 86 9.19 11.04 -14.58
C PRO A 86 7.83 11.21 -13.92
N VAL A 87 7.54 10.35 -12.93
CA VAL A 87 6.50 10.58 -11.92
C VAL A 87 7.18 10.54 -10.56
N GLY A 88 6.94 11.55 -9.74
CA GLY A 88 7.67 11.76 -8.50
C GLY A 88 8.89 12.67 -8.69
N THR A 89 9.79 12.66 -7.73
CA THR A 89 10.96 13.57 -7.73
C THR A 89 12.24 12.90 -8.26
N TYR A 90 12.19 11.63 -8.62
CA TYR A 90 13.32 10.87 -9.14
C TYR A 90 13.46 11.03 -10.65
N GLY A 91 14.56 11.61 -11.10
CA GLY A 91 14.79 11.94 -12.49
C GLY A 91 14.17 13.28 -12.91
N ALA A 92 14.46 13.70 -14.13
CA ALA A 92 13.96 14.94 -14.71
C ALA A 92 13.54 14.72 -16.17
N ILE A 93 12.72 15.63 -16.68
CA ILE A 93 12.35 15.64 -18.11
C ILE A 93 13.60 15.89 -18.93
N GLY A 94 13.88 15.00 -19.87
CA GLY A 94 15.06 15.11 -20.74
C GLY A 94 16.36 14.60 -20.11
N SER A 95 16.29 13.80 -19.04
CA SER A 95 17.44 13.11 -18.43
C SER A 95 18.24 12.31 -19.45
N SER A 96 19.56 12.35 -19.33
CA SER A 96 20.46 11.45 -20.03
C SER A 96 20.39 10.01 -19.49
N LEU A 97 20.93 9.03 -20.20
CA LEU A 97 20.97 7.65 -19.70
C LEU A 97 21.70 7.52 -18.36
N ALA A 98 22.76 8.29 -18.12
CA ALA A 98 23.49 8.28 -16.85
C ALA A 98 22.65 8.84 -15.71
N GLU A 99 21.86 9.87 -15.96
CA GLU A 99 20.93 10.43 -14.96
C GLU A 99 19.76 9.50 -14.68
N ILE A 100 19.29 8.76 -15.67
CA ILE A 100 18.27 7.71 -15.52
C ILE A 100 18.79 6.59 -14.62
N GLU A 101 19.99 6.09 -14.83
CA GLU A 101 20.59 5.06 -13.97
C GLU A 101 20.82 5.60 -12.56
N ALA A 102 21.33 6.82 -12.40
CA ALA A 102 21.49 7.44 -11.10
C ALA A 102 20.15 7.63 -10.35
N ALA A 103 19.07 7.91 -11.07
CA ALA A 103 17.73 8.00 -10.49
C ALA A 103 17.20 6.63 -10.02
N LYS A 104 17.48 5.55 -10.76
CA LYS A 104 17.14 4.19 -10.33
C LYS A 104 17.91 3.79 -9.07
N ASP A 105 19.23 4.01 -9.06
CA ASP A 105 20.08 3.73 -7.91
C ASP A 105 19.61 4.52 -6.66
N ALA A 106 19.18 5.77 -6.84
CA ALA A 106 18.66 6.60 -5.76
C ALA A 106 17.33 6.06 -5.20
N ILE A 107 16.40 5.66 -6.06
CA ILE A 107 15.12 5.03 -5.60
C ILE A 107 15.40 3.74 -4.85
N GLU A 108 16.27 2.88 -5.37
CA GLU A 108 16.59 1.59 -4.75
C GLU A 108 17.23 1.78 -3.37
N ALA A 109 18.18 2.72 -3.25
CA ALA A 109 18.80 3.06 -1.96
C ALA A 109 17.78 3.66 -0.97
N ASP A 110 16.89 4.52 -1.43
CA ASP A 110 15.82 5.08 -0.60
C ASP A 110 14.85 3.99 -0.14
N LEU A 111 14.43 3.08 -1.01
CA LEU A 111 13.55 1.96 -0.66
C LEU A 111 14.20 0.99 0.33
N GLU A 112 15.50 0.71 0.20
CA GLU A 112 16.23 -0.15 1.15
C GLU A 112 16.29 0.46 2.56
N SER A 113 16.43 1.77 2.65
CA SER A 113 16.55 2.50 3.93
C SER A 113 15.24 3.03 4.48
N PHE A 114 14.19 3.04 3.67
CA PHE A 114 12.89 3.58 4.01
C PHE A 114 12.10 2.59 4.87
N ASP A 115 12.16 2.79 6.18
CA ASP A 115 11.43 2.01 7.16
C ASP A 115 10.31 2.87 7.75
N GLY A 116 9.13 2.76 7.16
CA GLY A 116 7.98 3.60 7.46
C GLY A 116 8.02 4.99 6.79
N TYR A 117 6.89 5.68 6.81
CA TYR A 117 6.76 6.99 6.20
C TYR A 117 7.67 8.03 6.87
N THR A 118 8.51 8.67 6.07
CA THR A 118 9.20 9.89 6.46
C THR A 118 8.94 10.97 5.40
N SER A 119 8.65 12.19 5.82
CA SER A 119 8.35 13.29 4.90
C SER A 119 9.47 13.59 3.90
N ALA A 120 10.71 13.23 4.19
CA ALA A 120 11.86 13.46 3.33
C ALA A 120 11.92 12.48 2.15
N VAL A 121 11.79 11.17 2.41
CA VAL A 121 11.84 10.12 1.38
C VAL A 121 10.49 9.94 0.73
N GLY A 122 9.42 9.90 1.52
CA GLY A 122 8.05 9.75 1.02
C GLY A 122 7.63 10.86 0.05
N ALA A 123 8.15 12.07 0.22
CA ALA A 123 7.90 13.18 -0.70
C ALA A 123 8.41 12.95 -2.13
N GLY A 124 9.29 11.96 -2.35
CA GLY A 124 9.75 11.56 -3.69
C GLY A 124 8.74 10.72 -4.48
N PHE A 125 7.77 10.12 -3.80
CA PHE A 125 6.78 9.22 -4.36
C PHE A 125 5.40 9.90 -4.48
N VAL A 126 4.50 9.26 -5.22
CA VAL A 126 3.13 9.69 -5.42
C VAL A 126 2.18 8.57 -5.00
N SER A 127 1.03 8.91 -4.43
CA SER A 127 -0.01 7.92 -4.12
C SER A 127 -0.56 7.30 -5.40
N VAL A 128 -0.64 5.97 -5.48
CA VAL A 128 -1.19 5.24 -6.63
C VAL A 128 -2.65 5.66 -6.87
N PHE A 129 -3.47 5.69 -5.84
CA PHE A 129 -4.89 5.99 -5.96
C PHE A 129 -5.28 7.38 -5.47
N GLY A 130 -4.32 8.26 -5.24
CA GLY A 130 -4.60 9.60 -4.74
C GLY A 130 -5.15 9.64 -3.31
N LEU A 131 -5.00 8.56 -2.55
CA LEU A 131 -5.42 8.52 -1.15
C LEU A 131 -4.47 9.36 -0.29
N GLN A 132 -5.02 10.01 0.73
CA GLN A 132 -4.27 10.79 1.72
C GLN A 132 -4.68 10.35 3.12
N ASN A 133 -3.75 10.45 4.07
CA ASN A 133 -4.06 10.56 5.47
C ASN A 133 -3.30 11.76 6.09
N GLU A 134 -3.62 12.12 7.34
CA GLU A 134 -3.01 13.28 7.99
C GLU A 134 -1.51 13.12 8.19
N ASP A 135 -1.04 11.88 8.37
CA ASP A 135 0.35 11.55 8.67
C ASP A 135 1.19 11.33 7.41
N ALA A 136 0.56 11.04 6.28
CA ALA A 136 1.21 10.68 5.03
C ALA A 136 0.58 11.36 3.80
N PRO A 137 0.70 12.68 3.67
CA PRO A 137 0.15 13.43 2.54
C PRO A 137 1.05 13.29 1.29
N ILE A 138 1.04 12.11 0.65
CA ILE A 138 1.80 11.85 -0.58
C ILE A 138 0.99 12.17 -1.84
N LEU A 139 -0.09 12.86 -1.73
CA LEU A 139 -0.65 13.50 -2.90
C LEU A 139 0.19 14.73 -3.22
N PRO A 140 0.64 14.88 -4.46
CA PRO A 140 1.21 16.14 -4.86
C PRO A 140 0.12 17.21 -4.71
N ALA A 141 0.20 17.98 -3.64
CA ALA A 141 -0.61 19.20 -3.50
C ALA A 141 -0.31 20.18 -4.64
N ASN A 142 0.81 19.98 -5.32
CA ASN A 142 1.23 20.69 -6.49
C ASN A 142 1.77 19.69 -7.51
N VAL A 143 1.00 19.41 -8.55
CA VAL A 143 1.36 18.50 -9.64
C VAL A 143 2.67 18.86 -10.31
N SER A 144 3.03 20.13 -10.37
CA SER A 144 4.28 20.58 -11.00
C SER A 144 5.54 20.17 -10.23
N SER A 145 5.45 19.94 -8.93
CA SER A 145 6.59 19.55 -8.11
C SER A 145 6.99 18.07 -8.27
N HIS A 146 6.08 17.24 -8.80
CA HIS A 146 6.28 15.79 -8.95
C HIS A 146 6.28 15.33 -10.39
N ASN A 147 6.33 16.25 -11.35
CA ASN A 147 6.34 15.97 -12.78
C ASN A 147 5.18 15.09 -13.28
N VAL A 148 4.06 15.10 -12.57
CA VAL A 148 2.89 14.29 -12.92
C VAL A 148 2.03 14.98 -13.98
N ALA A 149 1.38 14.16 -14.81
CA ALA A 149 0.39 14.67 -15.74
C ALA A 149 -0.82 15.25 -14.99
N ALA A 150 -1.33 16.36 -15.46
CA ALA A 150 -2.46 17.07 -14.89
C ALA A 150 -3.52 17.31 -15.96
N ASP A 151 -4.77 17.44 -15.54
CA ASP A 151 -5.87 17.89 -16.38
C ASP A 151 -5.83 19.41 -16.61
N ASP A 152 -6.82 19.94 -17.33
CA ASP A 152 -6.91 21.37 -17.65
C ASP A 152 -7.08 22.26 -16.40
N ASP A 153 -7.58 21.69 -15.30
CA ASP A 153 -7.72 22.35 -14.00
C ASP A 153 -6.45 22.23 -13.13
N GLY A 154 -5.42 21.54 -13.62
CA GLY A 154 -4.16 21.29 -12.93
C GLY A 154 -4.23 20.17 -11.89
N LEU A 155 -5.26 19.32 -11.95
CA LEU A 155 -5.42 18.19 -11.05
C LEU A 155 -4.66 16.95 -11.56
N TYR A 156 -4.07 16.21 -10.62
CA TYR A 156 -3.34 15.00 -10.93
C TYR A 156 -4.25 13.90 -11.50
N ILE A 157 -3.99 13.51 -12.75
CA ILE A 157 -4.82 12.51 -13.46
C ILE A 157 -4.39 11.07 -13.23
N GLY A 158 -3.18 10.81 -12.77
CA GLY A 158 -2.63 9.46 -12.62
C GLY A 158 -3.45 8.58 -11.69
N ALA A 159 -4.00 9.13 -10.60
CA ALA A 159 -4.89 8.40 -9.71
C ALA A 159 -6.14 7.89 -10.44
N ASN A 160 -6.72 8.68 -11.33
CA ASN A 160 -7.87 8.27 -12.13
C ASN A 160 -7.49 7.19 -13.15
N GLU A 161 -6.33 7.32 -13.79
CA GLU A 161 -5.79 6.31 -14.71
C GLU A 161 -5.58 4.97 -14.00
N TRP A 162 -5.03 5.00 -12.76
CA TRP A 162 -4.92 3.82 -11.93
C TRP A 162 -6.27 3.25 -11.54
N MET A 163 -7.18 4.06 -11.01
CA MET A 163 -8.51 3.59 -10.59
C MET A 163 -9.31 2.97 -11.73
N GLN A 164 -9.21 3.49 -12.95
CA GLN A 164 -9.87 2.91 -14.12
C GLN A 164 -9.42 1.47 -14.37
N SER A 165 -8.15 1.16 -14.13
CA SER A 165 -7.62 -0.21 -14.24
C SER A 165 -8.18 -1.17 -13.20
N PHE A 166 -8.82 -0.65 -12.15
CA PHE A 166 -9.43 -1.40 -11.04
C PHE A 166 -10.96 -1.22 -10.95
N GLY A 167 -11.60 -0.83 -12.04
CA GLY A 167 -13.05 -0.68 -12.09
C GLY A 167 -13.60 0.54 -11.35
N GLY A 168 -12.75 1.53 -11.06
CA GLY A 168 -13.13 2.77 -10.39
C GLY A 168 -12.97 2.74 -8.86
N GLU A 169 -12.42 1.66 -8.31
CA GLU A 169 -12.20 1.52 -6.86
C GLU A 169 -10.70 1.45 -6.52
N ALA A 170 -10.30 2.11 -5.44
CA ALA A 170 -8.94 2.05 -4.94
C ALA A 170 -8.68 0.74 -4.18
N ILE A 171 -7.51 0.14 -4.39
CA ILE A 171 -7.06 -0.99 -3.56
C ILE A 171 -6.40 -0.42 -2.31
N ALA A 172 -6.97 -0.74 -1.14
CA ALA A 172 -6.39 -0.37 0.14
C ALA A 172 -5.31 -1.37 0.58
N SER A 173 -4.22 -0.88 1.15
CA SER A 173 -3.27 -1.71 1.88
C SER A 173 -3.93 -2.26 3.14
N PRO A 174 -3.59 -3.47 3.60
CA PRO A 174 -4.04 -4.01 4.87
C PRO A 174 -3.34 -3.38 6.09
N PHE A 175 -2.26 -2.64 5.89
CA PHE A 175 -1.57 -1.92 6.95
C PHE A 175 -2.30 -0.62 7.33
N GLN A 176 -1.98 -0.08 8.49
CA GLN A 176 -2.72 0.99 9.16
C GLN A 176 -3.00 2.21 8.26
N ASP A 177 -2.03 2.66 7.47
CA ASP A 177 -2.17 3.87 6.66
C ASP A 177 -2.72 3.61 5.25
N GLY A 178 -2.88 2.34 4.88
CA GLY A 178 -3.69 1.89 3.75
C GLY A 178 -3.27 2.35 2.35
N HIS A 179 -2.03 2.83 2.16
CA HIS A 179 -1.58 3.44 0.91
C HIS A 179 -0.55 2.60 0.15
N TYR A 180 -0.66 2.62 -1.18
CA TYR A 180 0.42 2.27 -2.09
C TYR A 180 0.97 3.52 -2.76
N ILE A 181 2.27 3.60 -2.86
CA ILE A 181 3.01 4.71 -3.46
C ILE A 181 3.80 4.21 -4.66
N TYR A 182 4.06 5.10 -5.59
CA TYR A 182 4.87 4.78 -6.75
C TYR A 182 5.70 5.96 -7.23
N ALA A 183 6.73 5.65 -7.99
CA ALA A 183 7.51 6.60 -8.76
C ALA A 183 7.85 5.99 -10.11
N VAL A 184 8.06 6.81 -11.13
CA VAL A 184 8.46 6.37 -12.46
C VAL A 184 9.73 7.10 -12.86
N VAL A 185 10.78 6.35 -13.11
CA VAL A 185 11.97 6.85 -13.77
C VAL A 185 11.71 6.89 -15.27
N PRO A 186 11.96 8.02 -15.95
CA PRO A 186 11.61 8.21 -17.36
C PRO A 186 12.35 7.27 -18.29
N GLY A 187 11.74 6.96 -19.42
CA GLY A 187 12.42 6.32 -20.54
C GLY A 187 13.18 7.29 -21.44
N MET A 188 14.11 6.80 -22.22
CA MET A 188 14.87 7.59 -23.21
C MET A 188 15.19 6.80 -24.46
N GLY A 189 14.85 7.31 -25.61
CA GLY A 189 15.15 6.66 -26.90
C GLY A 189 14.45 5.30 -27.04
N ALA A 190 15.22 4.21 -26.96
CA ALA A 190 14.71 2.84 -26.95
C ALA A 190 14.51 2.28 -25.53
N GLU A 191 15.02 2.97 -24.50
CA GLU A 191 14.87 2.60 -23.11
C GLU A 191 13.44 2.89 -22.64
N ALA A 192 12.78 1.87 -22.11
CA ALA A 192 11.44 2.03 -21.52
C ALA A 192 11.53 2.69 -20.14
N PRO A 193 10.47 3.41 -19.70
CA PRO A 193 10.42 3.90 -18.33
C PRO A 193 10.37 2.72 -17.33
N THR A 194 10.83 2.97 -16.12
CA THR A 194 10.83 1.98 -15.03
C THR A 194 9.90 2.46 -13.91
N LEU A 195 8.95 1.62 -13.54
CA LEU A 195 8.01 1.86 -12.46
C LEU A 195 8.52 1.22 -11.17
N TYR A 196 8.47 1.96 -10.08
CA TYR A 196 8.71 1.50 -8.71
C TYR A 196 7.44 1.65 -7.89
N ILE A 197 7.04 0.61 -7.19
CA ILE A 197 5.83 0.55 -6.35
C ILE A 197 6.26 0.12 -4.96
N ALA A 198 5.71 0.74 -3.92
CA ALA A 198 5.94 0.32 -2.55
C ALA A 198 4.68 0.49 -1.69
N ASP A 199 4.63 -0.24 -0.58
CA ASP A 199 3.68 0.00 0.50
C ASP A 199 4.19 1.17 1.35
N LEU A 200 3.32 2.11 1.71
CA LEU A 200 3.70 3.32 2.41
C LEU A 200 4.21 3.07 3.83
N VAL A 201 3.63 2.07 4.51
CA VAL A 201 3.96 1.80 5.93
C VAL A 201 5.26 1.03 6.07
N ASN A 202 5.52 0.10 5.14
CA ASN A 202 6.72 -0.74 5.17
C ASN A 202 7.40 -0.81 3.80
N PRO A 203 7.94 0.30 3.27
CA PRO A 203 8.44 0.34 1.90
C PRO A 203 9.65 -0.55 1.66
N SER A 204 10.55 -0.68 2.63
CA SER A 204 11.72 -1.55 2.53
C SER A 204 11.37 -3.05 2.46
N ALA A 205 10.27 -3.45 3.12
CA ALA A 205 9.82 -4.83 3.13
C ALA A 205 8.88 -5.18 1.96
N TYR A 206 8.15 -4.19 1.45
CA TYR A 206 7.14 -4.35 0.39
C TYR A 206 7.35 -3.31 -0.69
N ASN A 207 8.23 -3.61 -1.60
CA ASN A 207 8.46 -2.86 -2.83
C ASN A 207 8.65 -3.80 -4.00
N THR A 208 8.43 -3.29 -5.20
CA THR A 208 8.68 -3.99 -6.45
C THR A 208 8.96 -2.97 -7.54
N SER A 209 9.72 -3.38 -8.55
CA SER A 209 9.95 -2.59 -9.76
C SER A 209 9.44 -3.34 -10.99
N TYR A 210 8.98 -2.59 -11.96
CA TYR A 210 8.53 -3.13 -13.24
C TYR A 210 9.11 -2.33 -14.39
N LYS A 211 9.79 -3.03 -15.30
CA LYS A 211 10.30 -2.51 -16.57
C LYS A 211 9.72 -3.36 -17.69
N PRO A 212 9.01 -2.76 -18.68
CA PRO A 212 8.42 -3.46 -19.81
C PRO A 212 9.41 -4.09 -20.76
#